data_1a7ec462f681f381001f4c4c1bc11cf6
#
_entry.id   1a7ec462f681f381001f4c4c1bc11cf6
#
_cell.length_a   1.000
_cell.length_b   1.000
_cell.length_c   1.000
_cell.angle_alpha   90.00
_cell.angle_beta   90.00
_cell.angle_gamma   90.00
#
_symmetry.space_group_name_H-M   'P 1'
#
loop_
_entity.id
_entity.type
_entity.pdbx_description
1 polymer ?
#
loop_
_entity_poly.entity_id
_entity_poly.type
_entity_poly.pdbx_seq_one_letter_code
_entity_poly.pdbx_strand_id
1 'polypeptide(L)'
;MDVRQHKASFFSVVITFLCLTLSLNANATDSVLEAVTNAETELGARIGLAAHDLETGKRWEHKSNERFPLSSTFKTLACANVLQRVDLGKERIDRVVRFSESNLVTYSPVTEKHVGKKGMSLAELCQATLSTSDNSAANFILHAIGGPKALTKFLRSIGDDTTRLDRWETELNEAVPGDKRDTTTPIAMVTTLEK
;
A
#
# COMPACT_ATOMS: atom_id res chain seq x y z
N MET A 1 -40.66 -54.09 16.92
CA MET A 1 -39.22 -53.67 16.95
C MET A 1 -39.14 -52.36 16.19
N ASP A 2 -38.84 -51.31 16.88
CA ASP A 2 -39.12 -49.93 16.51
C ASP A 2 -37.99 -49.31 15.65
N VAL A 3 -38.33 -49.02 14.40
CA VAL A 3 -37.40 -48.45 13.38
C VAL A 3 -37.20 -46.92 13.57
N ARG A 4 -37.82 -46.30 14.56
CA ARG A 4 -37.83 -44.83 14.76
C ARG A 4 -36.65 -44.29 15.57
N GLN A 5 -35.91 -45.11 16.28
CA GLN A 5 -34.81 -44.59 17.16
C GLN A 5 -33.48 -44.34 16.45
N HIS A 6 -33.22 -44.96 15.26
CA HIS A 6 -31.92 -44.76 14.59
C HIS A 6 -31.80 -43.48 13.73
N LYS A 7 -32.93 -42.83 13.39
CA LYS A 7 -32.88 -41.60 12.58
C LYS A 7 -32.59 -40.34 13.37
N ALA A 8 -32.93 -40.30 14.64
CA ALA A 8 -32.68 -39.12 15.48
C ALA A 8 -31.20 -38.95 15.87
N SER A 9 -30.46 -40.05 16.03
CA SER A 9 -29.04 -40.03 16.40
C SER A 9 -28.12 -39.59 15.27
N PHE A 10 -28.46 -39.89 14.02
CA PHE A 10 -27.65 -39.50 12.85
C PHE A 10 -27.73 -38.00 12.54
N PHE A 11 -28.90 -37.40 12.77
CA PHE A 11 -29.11 -35.96 12.54
C PHE A 11 -28.41 -35.10 13.59
N SER A 12 -28.33 -35.57 14.84
CA SER A 12 -27.69 -34.85 15.96
C SER A 12 -26.16 -34.80 15.79
N VAL A 13 -25.53 -35.87 15.27
CA VAL A 13 -24.07 -35.93 15.02
C VAL A 13 -23.68 -35.01 13.86
N VAL A 14 -24.47 -34.93 12.80
CA VAL A 14 -24.18 -34.06 11.64
C VAL A 14 -24.28 -32.58 12.00
N ILE A 15 -25.25 -32.18 12.83
CA ILE A 15 -25.39 -30.78 13.28
C ILE A 15 -24.24 -30.38 14.22
N THR A 16 -23.77 -31.27 15.08
CA THR A 16 -22.65 -31.00 16.00
C THR A 16 -21.32 -30.86 15.23
N PHE A 17 -21.13 -31.64 14.14
CA PHE A 17 -19.91 -31.52 13.31
C PHE A 17 -19.91 -30.26 12.46
N LEU A 18 -21.06 -29.80 11.99
CA LEU A 18 -21.19 -28.57 11.22
C LEU A 18 -20.96 -27.32 12.07
N CYS A 19 -21.37 -27.34 13.35
CA CYS A 19 -21.08 -26.23 14.28
C CYS A 19 -19.60 -26.12 14.68
N LEU A 20 -18.83 -27.24 14.72
CA LEU A 20 -17.41 -27.19 15.06
C LEU A 20 -16.52 -26.58 13.97
N THR A 21 -16.90 -26.74 12.71
CA THR A 21 -16.12 -26.17 11.59
C THR A 21 -16.32 -24.65 11.41
N LEU A 22 -17.44 -24.11 11.85
CA LEU A 22 -17.70 -22.66 11.81
C LEU A 22 -16.96 -21.87 12.92
N SER A 23 -16.59 -22.53 14.02
CA SER A 23 -15.95 -21.87 15.16
C SER A 23 -14.47 -21.57 14.95
N LEU A 24 -13.76 -22.31 14.07
CA LEU A 24 -12.31 -22.14 13.84
C LEU A 24 -11.98 -20.90 12.98
N ASN A 25 -12.90 -20.45 12.12
CA ASN A 25 -12.66 -19.27 11.29
C ASN A 25 -12.96 -17.94 12.01
N ALA A 26 -13.88 -17.93 12.96
CA ALA A 26 -14.18 -16.74 13.76
C ALA A 26 -12.97 -16.33 14.64
N ASN A 27 -12.34 -17.30 15.30
CA ASN A 27 -11.24 -17.04 16.23
C ASN A 27 -10.00 -16.38 15.59
N ALA A 28 -9.67 -16.71 14.33
CA ALA A 28 -8.49 -16.14 13.66
C ALA A 28 -8.72 -14.68 13.20
N THR A 29 -9.96 -14.31 12.87
CA THR A 29 -10.30 -12.93 12.49
C THR A 29 -10.32 -12.03 13.72
N ASP A 30 -10.89 -12.52 14.81
CA ASP A 30 -10.95 -11.81 16.07
C ASP A 30 -9.53 -11.55 16.64
N SER A 31 -8.62 -12.51 16.51
CA SER A 31 -7.24 -12.36 17.02
C SER A 31 -6.42 -11.26 16.31
N VAL A 32 -6.61 -11.04 14.99
CA VAL A 32 -5.94 -9.96 14.25
C VAL A 32 -6.46 -8.60 14.70
N LEU A 33 -7.78 -8.44 14.76
CA LEU A 33 -8.40 -7.18 15.17
C LEU A 33 -8.15 -6.87 16.65
N GLU A 34 -8.14 -7.89 17.49
CA GLU A 34 -7.78 -7.78 18.91
C GLU A 34 -6.31 -7.33 19.07
N ALA A 35 -5.38 -7.93 18.32
CA ALA A 35 -3.97 -7.53 18.35
C ALA A 35 -3.78 -6.06 17.93
N VAL A 36 -4.51 -5.60 16.89
CA VAL A 36 -4.46 -4.19 16.44
C VAL A 36 -5.01 -3.25 17.52
N THR A 37 -6.14 -3.60 18.14
CA THR A 37 -6.77 -2.78 19.19
C THR A 37 -5.89 -2.71 20.43
N ASN A 38 -5.27 -3.82 20.82
CA ASN A 38 -4.33 -3.87 21.93
C ASN A 38 -3.10 -3.01 21.65
N ALA A 39 -2.53 -3.10 20.44
CA ALA A 39 -1.41 -2.27 20.02
C ALA A 39 -1.75 -0.77 20.02
N GLU A 40 -2.95 -0.37 19.55
CA GLU A 40 -3.41 1.02 19.64
C GLU A 40 -3.44 1.52 21.09
N THR A 41 -3.94 0.68 22.00
CA THR A 41 -4.04 1.03 23.42
C THR A 41 -2.66 1.13 24.07
N GLU A 42 -1.80 0.15 23.80
CA GLU A 42 -0.46 0.07 24.38
C GLU A 42 0.45 1.21 23.92
N LEU A 43 0.38 1.53 22.63
CA LEU A 43 1.22 2.57 22.02
C LEU A 43 0.63 3.99 22.17
N GLY A 44 -0.63 4.12 22.57
CA GLY A 44 -1.34 5.40 22.54
C GLY A 44 -1.40 6.00 21.12
N ALA A 45 -1.44 5.16 20.10
CA ALA A 45 -1.34 5.53 18.70
C ALA A 45 -2.61 5.16 17.92
N ARG A 46 -2.85 5.83 16.79
CA ARG A 46 -3.92 5.47 15.86
C ARG A 46 -3.37 4.51 14.81
N ILE A 47 -3.94 3.32 14.70
CA ILE A 47 -3.55 2.28 13.73
C ILE A 47 -4.68 2.09 12.71
N GLY A 48 -4.33 2.08 11.42
CA GLY A 48 -5.23 1.68 10.33
C GLY A 48 -4.74 0.37 9.71
N LEU A 49 -5.65 -0.58 9.51
CA LEU A 49 -5.38 -1.85 8.87
C LEU A 49 -6.39 -2.12 7.77
N ALA A 50 -5.89 -2.56 6.62
CA ALA A 50 -6.61 -3.34 5.64
C ALA A 50 -5.69 -4.44 5.12
N ALA A 51 -6.15 -5.66 5.13
CA ALA A 51 -5.46 -6.80 4.56
C ALA A 51 -6.46 -7.64 3.75
N HIS A 52 -6.00 -8.20 2.64
CA HIS A 52 -6.78 -9.06 1.78
C HIS A 52 -5.96 -10.29 1.40
N ASP A 53 -6.44 -11.43 1.81
CA ASP A 53 -5.92 -12.71 1.36
C ASP A 53 -6.55 -13.05 0.00
N LEU A 54 -5.75 -12.95 -1.05
CA LEU A 54 -6.21 -13.17 -2.43
C LEU A 54 -6.56 -14.63 -2.74
N GLU A 55 -6.07 -15.56 -1.95
CA GLU A 55 -6.38 -17.00 -2.14
C GLU A 55 -7.75 -17.36 -1.55
N THR A 56 -8.03 -16.86 -0.33
CA THR A 56 -9.26 -17.19 0.40
C THR A 56 -10.35 -16.13 0.25
N GLY A 57 -10.01 -14.93 -0.23
CA GLY A 57 -10.89 -13.76 -0.27
C GLY A 57 -11.12 -13.13 1.11
N LYS A 58 -10.43 -13.59 2.15
CA LYS A 58 -10.61 -13.09 3.53
C LYS A 58 -10.04 -11.68 3.68
N ARG A 59 -10.77 -10.83 4.38
CA ARG A 59 -10.37 -9.43 4.65
C ARG A 59 -10.34 -9.15 6.14
N TRP A 60 -9.39 -8.32 6.56
CA TRP A 60 -9.29 -7.75 7.90
C TRP A 60 -9.22 -6.23 7.76
N GLU A 61 -10.09 -5.55 8.47
CA GLU A 61 -10.22 -4.10 8.39
C GLU A 61 -10.38 -3.48 9.76
N HIS A 62 -9.53 -2.47 10.04
CA HIS A 62 -9.63 -1.63 11.24
C HIS A 62 -9.31 -0.20 10.86
N LYS A 63 -10.23 0.74 11.11
CA LYS A 63 -10.11 2.14 10.66
C LYS A 63 -9.74 2.26 9.18
N SER A 64 -10.17 1.29 8.37
CA SER A 64 -9.76 1.09 6.99
C SER A 64 -10.12 2.24 6.05
N ASN A 65 -11.16 3.02 6.41
CA ASN A 65 -11.63 4.20 5.68
C ASN A 65 -11.08 5.53 6.23
N GLU A 66 -10.29 5.51 7.30
CA GLU A 66 -9.67 6.70 7.83
C GLU A 66 -8.41 7.07 7.03
N ARG A 67 -8.14 8.39 6.93
CA ARG A 67 -6.95 8.87 6.23
C ARG A 67 -5.70 8.77 7.08
N PHE A 68 -4.64 8.30 6.44
CA PHE A 68 -3.28 8.25 6.98
C PHE A 68 -2.31 8.89 5.98
N PRO A 69 -1.20 9.49 6.45
CA PRO A 69 -0.16 10.00 5.58
C PRO A 69 0.40 8.89 4.69
N LEU A 70 0.65 9.19 3.42
CA LEU A 70 1.30 8.26 2.49
C LEU A 70 2.73 7.94 2.91
N SER A 71 3.45 8.95 3.39
CA SER A 71 4.89 8.86 3.59
C SER A 71 5.54 8.15 2.39
N SER A 72 6.51 7.28 2.58
CA SER A 72 7.20 6.60 1.48
C SER A 72 6.38 5.55 0.71
N THR A 73 5.14 5.24 1.11
CA THR A 73 4.32 4.25 0.39
C THR A 73 3.94 4.70 -1.02
N PHE A 74 3.89 6.03 -1.27
CA PHE A 74 3.63 6.57 -2.61
C PHE A 74 4.68 6.14 -3.65
N LYS A 75 5.90 5.79 -3.24
CA LYS A 75 7.02 5.44 -4.12
C LYS A 75 6.71 4.22 -4.98
N THR A 76 6.02 3.24 -4.42
CA THR A 76 5.51 2.08 -5.16
C THR A 76 4.54 2.53 -6.27
N LEU A 77 3.60 3.40 -5.94
CA LEU A 77 2.61 3.91 -6.89
C LEU A 77 3.26 4.77 -7.99
N ALA A 78 4.28 5.55 -7.65
CA ALA A 78 5.02 6.36 -8.63
C ALA A 78 5.79 5.47 -9.63
N CYS A 79 6.45 4.40 -9.15
CA CYS A 79 7.13 3.44 -10.02
C CYS A 79 6.13 2.63 -10.88
N ALA A 80 4.96 2.26 -10.34
CA ALA A 80 3.90 1.64 -11.11
C ALA A 80 3.42 2.54 -12.27
N ASN A 81 3.28 3.85 -12.03
CA ASN A 81 2.96 4.80 -13.09
C ASN A 81 4.07 4.87 -14.17
N VAL A 82 5.36 4.81 -13.80
CA VAL A 82 6.43 4.71 -14.79
C VAL A 82 6.26 3.47 -15.65
N LEU A 83 6.03 2.30 -15.04
CA LEU A 83 5.84 1.04 -15.77
C LEU A 83 4.64 1.09 -16.70
N GLN A 84 3.48 1.59 -16.25
CA GLN A 84 2.32 1.79 -17.12
C GLN A 84 2.65 2.68 -18.32
N ARG A 85 3.42 3.76 -18.14
CA ARG A 85 3.84 4.63 -19.23
C ARG A 85 4.79 3.93 -20.19
N VAL A 86 5.62 3.02 -19.72
CA VAL A 86 6.48 2.16 -20.56
C VAL A 86 5.62 1.21 -21.39
N ASP A 87 4.66 0.53 -20.79
CA ASP A 87 3.75 -0.38 -21.46
C ASP A 87 2.92 0.32 -22.56
N LEU A 88 2.57 1.59 -22.32
CA LEU A 88 1.87 2.44 -23.28
C LEU A 88 2.82 3.07 -24.35
N GLY A 89 4.11 2.77 -24.35
CA GLY A 89 5.10 3.34 -25.25
C GLY A 89 5.36 4.85 -25.04
N LYS A 90 4.95 5.41 -23.92
CA LYS A 90 5.08 6.85 -23.56
C LYS A 90 6.34 7.17 -22.77
N GLU A 91 7.05 6.16 -22.31
CA GLU A 91 8.27 6.28 -21.53
C GLU A 91 9.18 5.07 -21.82
N ARG A 92 10.46 5.19 -21.44
CA ARG A 92 11.44 4.12 -21.55
C ARG A 92 12.07 3.89 -20.19
N ILE A 93 12.04 2.66 -19.72
CA ILE A 93 12.56 2.27 -18.41
C ILE A 93 14.09 2.49 -18.29
N ASP A 94 14.79 2.42 -19.41
CA ASP A 94 16.24 2.65 -19.53
C ASP A 94 16.59 4.14 -19.76
N ARG A 95 15.59 5.05 -19.83
CA ARG A 95 15.89 6.48 -19.96
C ARG A 95 16.66 6.99 -18.76
N VAL A 96 17.82 7.60 -19.06
CA VAL A 96 18.75 8.09 -18.04
C VAL A 96 18.35 9.52 -17.61
N VAL A 97 18.23 9.71 -16.30
CA VAL A 97 18.11 11.01 -15.65
C VAL A 97 19.46 11.44 -15.15
N ARG A 98 19.91 12.65 -15.55
CA ARG A 98 21.13 13.28 -15.06
C ARG A 98 20.79 14.30 -14.01
N PHE A 99 21.58 14.37 -12.97
CA PHE A 99 21.38 15.27 -11.85
C PHE A 99 22.72 15.69 -11.22
N SER A 100 22.68 16.78 -10.49
CA SER A 100 23.79 17.35 -9.74
C SER A 100 23.49 17.30 -8.23
N GLU A 101 24.44 17.69 -7.42
CA GLU A 101 24.29 17.76 -5.97
C GLU A 101 23.14 18.69 -5.54
N SER A 102 22.93 19.79 -6.26
CA SER A 102 21.84 20.75 -5.99
C SER A 102 20.43 20.17 -6.21
N ASN A 103 20.30 19.02 -6.83
CA ASN A 103 19.01 18.32 -7.03
C ASN A 103 18.71 17.31 -5.92
N LEU A 104 19.65 17.11 -4.99
CA LEU A 104 19.47 16.15 -3.92
C LEU A 104 18.67 16.76 -2.78
N VAL A 105 17.85 15.94 -2.14
CA VAL A 105 17.15 16.25 -0.89
C VAL A 105 17.64 15.32 0.23
N THR A 106 17.27 15.64 1.45
CA THR A 106 17.63 14.84 2.63
C THR A 106 17.25 13.38 2.45
N TYR A 107 18.15 12.48 2.84
CA TYR A 107 18.06 11.03 2.73
C TYR A 107 18.07 10.52 1.26
N SER A 108 19.26 10.54 0.69
CA SER A 108 19.53 10.14 -0.71
C SER A 108 20.67 9.13 -0.80
N PRO A 109 20.62 7.99 -0.08
CA PRO A 109 21.79 7.12 0.16
C PRO A 109 22.35 6.44 -1.09
N VAL A 110 21.59 6.37 -2.17
CA VAL A 110 21.99 5.81 -3.45
C VAL A 110 22.30 6.94 -4.43
N THR A 111 21.40 7.88 -4.63
CA THR A 111 21.56 8.94 -5.63
C THR A 111 22.76 9.83 -5.34
N GLU A 112 23.09 10.11 -4.06
CA GLU A 112 24.30 10.88 -3.70
C GLU A 112 25.59 10.31 -4.27
N LYS A 113 25.69 8.98 -4.44
CA LYS A 113 26.85 8.27 -5.00
C LYS A 113 26.95 8.38 -6.52
N HIS A 114 25.90 8.88 -7.17
CA HIS A 114 25.80 9.02 -8.63
C HIS A 114 25.90 10.46 -9.14
N VAL A 115 26.08 11.43 -8.23
CA VAL A 115 26.31 12.84 -8.57
C VAL A 115 27.54 13.00 -9.46
N GLY A 116 27.42 13.82 -10.51
CA GLY A 116 28.51 14.09 -11.45
C GLY A 116 28.91 12.91 -12.35
N LYS A 117 28.18 11.80 -12.32
CA LYS A 117 28.37 10.62 -13.15
C LYS A 117 27.41 10.62 -14.36
N LYS A 118 27.26 9.47 -15.00
CA LYS A 118 26.38 9.29 -16.17
C LYS A 118 24.89 9.55 -15.88
N GLY A 119 24.50 9.68 -14.62
CA GLY A 119 23.11 9.66 -14.16
C GLY A 119 22.64 8.24 -13.85
N MET A 120 21.33 8.10 -13.63
CA MET A 120 20.68 6.82 -13.35
C MET A 120 19.46 6.63 -14.28
N SER A 121 19.24 5.41 -14.74
CA SER A 121 18.03 5.06 -15.47
C SER A 121 16.77 5.10 -14.56
N LEU A 122 15.59 5.18 -15.15
CA LEU A 122 14.33 5.10 -14.38
C LEU A 122 14.23 3.76 -13.63
N ALA A 123 14.74 2.66 -14.20
CA ALA A 123 14.83 1.39 -13.50
C ALA A 123 15.68 1.48 -12.22
N GLU A 124 16.89 2.03 -12.33
CA GLU A 124 17.80 2.20 -11.20
C GLU A 124 17.23 3.16 -10.13
N LEU A 125 16.56 4.23 -10.56
CA LEU A 125 15.88 5.16 -9.66
C LEU A 125 14.70 4.48 -8.94
N CYS A 126 13.89 3.69 -9.64
CA CYS A 126 12.84 2.91 -8.99
C CYS A 126 13.43 1.88 -8.01
N GLN A 127 14.49 1.19 -8.38
CA GLN A 127 15.18 0.27 -7.47
C GLN A 127 15.70 1.02 -6.22
N ALA A 128 16.35 2.15 -6.38
CA ALA A 128 16.88 2.95 -5.26
C ALA A 128 15.74 3.40 -4.31
N THR A 129 14.67 3.96 -4.87
CA THR A 129 13.58 4.46 -4.03
C THR A 129 12.77 3.36 -3.35
N LEU A 130 12.61 2.19 -3.99
CA LEU A 130 11.86 1.07 -3.41
C LEU A 130 12.68 0.27 -2.39
N SER A 131 13.99 0.09 -2.60
CA SER A 131 14.82 -0.74 -1.72
C SER A 131 15.41 0.03 -0.54
N THR A 132 15.71 1.32 -0.69
CA THR A 132 16.35 2.15 0.34
C THR A 132 15.53 3.38 0.73
N SER A 133 14.37 3.57 0.10
CA SER A 133 13.53 4.76 0.30
C SER A 133 14.22 6.09 -0.08
N ASP A 134 15.14 6.08 -1.06
CA ASP A 134 15.86 7.26 -1.53
C ASP A 134 14.90 8.36 -2.00
N ASN A 135 14.94 9.51 -1.33
CA ASN A 135 13.99 10.61 -1.56
C ASN A 135 14.28 11.37 -2.86
N SER A 136 15.55 11.56 -3.21
CA SER A 136 15.89 12.20 -4.48
C SER A 136 15.52 11.31 -5.66
N ALA A 137 15.74 9.99 -5.57
CA ALA A 137 15.27 9.06 -6.58
C ALA A 137 13.75 9.15 -6.76
N ALA A 138 12.98 9.23 -5.66
CA ALA A 138 11.53 9.41 -5.71
C ALA A 138 11.14 10.70 -6.42
N ASN A 139 11.79 11.82 -6.11
CA ASN A 139 11.54 13.10 -6.77
C ASN A 139 11.89 13.04 -8.27
N PHE A 140 12.97 12.36 -8.66
CA PHE A 140 13.31 12.17 -10.09
C PHE A 140 12.26 11.31 -10.82
N ILE A 141 11.72 10.28 -10.17
CA ILE A 141 10.60 9.50 -10.69
C ILE A 141 9.34 10.37 -10.81
N LEU A 142 9.01 11.16 -9.80
CA LEU A 142 7.88 12.10 -9.89
C LEU A 142 8.07 13.10 -11.04
N HIS A 143 9.26 13.66 -11.22
CA HIS A 143 9.56 14.53 -12.37
C HIS A 143 9.31 13.82 -13.71
N ALA A 144 9.73 12.55 -13.82
CA ALA A 144 9.55 11.76 -15.03
C ALA A 144 8.08 11.56 -15.42
N ILE A 145 7.20 11.41 -14.43
CA ILE A 145 5.76 11.20 -14.66
C ILE A 145 4.96 12.50 -14.76
N GLY A 146 5.54 13.66 -14.41
CA GLY A 146 4.87 14.99 -14.47
C GLY A 146 4.45 15.53 -13.10
N GLY A 147 5.04 15.04 -12.02
CA GLY A 147 4.89 15.54 -10.65
C GLY A 147 3.77 14.91 -9.83
N PRO A 148 3.59 15.35 -8.57
CA PRO A 148 2.61 14.80 -7.63
C PRO A 148 1.18 14.74 -8.19
N LYS A 149 0.73 15.81 -8.85
CA LYS A 149 -0.60 15.86 -9.46
C LYS A 149 -0.79 14.83 -10.58
N ALA A 150 0.28 14.52 -11.32
CA ALA A 150 0.23 13.48 -12.35
C ALA A 150 0.10 12.09 -11.74
N LEU A 151 0.75 11.82 -10.62
CA LEU A 151 0.54 10.59 -9.86
C LEU A 151 -0.91 10.49 -9.38
N THR A 152 -1.46 11.54 -8.80
CA THR A 152 -2.88 11.56 -8.39
C THR A 152 -3.81 11.30 -9.59
N LYS A 153 -3.52 11.90 -10.75
CA LYS A 153 -4.32 11.64 -11.98
C LYS A 153 -4.21 10.19 -12.45
N PHE A 154 -3.03 9.58 -12.37
CA PHE A 154 -2.85 8.16 -12.66
C PHE A 154 -3.71 7.30 -11.73
N LEU A 155 -3.68 7.55 -10.42
CA LEU A 155 -4.50 6.82 -9.46
C LEU A 155 -6.00 6.90 -9.78
N ARG A 156 -6.50 8.09 -10.14
CA ARG A 156 -7.89 8.25 -10.62
C ARG A 156 -8.18 7.39 -11.86
N SER A 157 -7.23 7.31 -12.80
CA SER A 157 -7.41 6.53 -14.03
C SER A 157 -7.49 5.02 -13.82
N ILE A 158 -7.00 4.53 -12.68
CA ILE A 158 -7.12 3.13 -12.26
C ILE A 158 -8.21 2.92 -11.19
N GLY A 159 -9.04 3.95 -10.92
CA GLY A 159 -10.20 3.89 -10.04
C GLY A 159 -9.88 4.02 -8.55
N ASP A 160 -8.77 4.66 -8.18
CA ASP A 160 -8.51 5.09 -6.80
C ASP A 160 -8.90 6.57 -6.64
N ASP A 161 -10.08 6.81 -6.10
CA ASP A 161 -10.61 8.16 -5.88
C ASP A 161 -10.18 8.77 -4.54
N THR A 162 -9.44 8.04 -3.74
CA THR A 162 -9.11 8.40 -2.36
C THR A 162 -7.67 8.89 -2.21
N THR A 163 -6.70 8.13 -2.70
CA THR A 163 -5.27 8.43 -2.57
C THR A 163 -4.89 9.68 -3.33
N ARG A 164 -4.09 10.54 -2.74
CA ARG A 164 -3.61 11.75 -3.38
C ARG A 164 -2.20 12.11 -2.94
N LEU A 165 -1.38 12.54 -3.88
CA LEU A 165 -0.09 13.16 -3.65
C LEU A 165 -0.15 14.61 -4.14
N ASP A 166 0.29 15.54 -3.31
CA ASP A 166 0.19 16.98 -3.55
C ASP A 166 1.56 17.66 -3.54
N ARG A 167 2.50 17.12 -2.77
CA ARG A 167 3.81 17.71 -2.51
C ARG A 167 4.94 16.74 -2.92
N TRP A 168 6.15 17.25 -2.93
CA TRP A 168 7.39 16.52 -3.21
C TRP A 168 8.01 15.99 -1.92
N GLU A 169 9.00 15.12 -2.03
CA GLU A 169 9.88 14.84 -0.91
C GLU A 169 10.72 16.09 -0.60
N THR A 170 10.81 16.56 0.61
CA THR A 170 10.42 15.87 1.87
C THR A 170 9.15 16.46 2.50
N GLU A 171 8.55 17.51 1.91
CA GLU A 171 7.39 18.24 2.44
C GLU A 171 6.13 17.38 2.59
N LEU A 172 6.00 16.33 1.76
CA LEU A 172 4.86 15.39 1.83
C LEU A 172 4.76 14.66 3.19
N ASN A 173 5.83 14.67 3.98
CA ASN A 173 5.89 14.01 5.28
C ASN A 173 5.42 14.89 6.46
N GLU A 174 4.91 16.10 6.21
CA GLU A 174 4.45 17.03 7.25
C GLU A 174 3.36 16.47 8.15
N ALA A 175 2.44 15.67 7.59
CA ALA A 175 1.44 14.86 8.31
C ALA A 175 0.59 15.63 9.34
N VAL A 176 0.12 16.83 8.99
CA VAL A 176 -0.70 17.67 9.89
C VAL A 176 -2.07 17.02 10.11
N PRO A 177 -2.54 16.86 11.36
CA PRO A 177 -3.85 16.32 11.65
C PRO A 177 -4.97 17.08 10.92
N GLY A 178 -5.86 16.35 10.22
CA GLY A 178 -6.96 16.92 9.44
C GLY A 178 -6.58 17.38 8.02
N ASP A 179 -5.30 17.48 7.69
CA ASP A 179 -4.85 17.75 6.33
C ASP A 179 -5.05 16.49 5.44
N LYS A 180 -5.70 16.67 4.30
CA LYS A 180 -5.93 15.59 3.34
C LYS A 180 -4.81 15.46 2.29
N ARG A 181 -3.87 16.42 2.22
CA ARG A 181 -2.75 16.34 1.29
C ARG A 181 -1.87 15.13 1.63
N ASP A 182 -1.35 14.48 0.61
CA ASP A 182 -0.41 13.36 0.70
C ASP A 182 -0.92 12.22 1.59
N THR A 183 -2.19 11.87 1.44
CA THR A 183 -2.85 10.83 2.25
C THR A 183 -3.52 9.76 1.38
N THR A 184 -3.70 8.61 2.00
CA THR A 184 -4.55 7.51 1.53
C THR A 184 -5.41 6.98 2.67
N THR A 185 -6.21 5.94 2.40
CA THR A 185 -6.83 5.09 3.42
C THR A 185 -6.29 3.66 3.27
N PRO A 186 -6.21 2.86 4.35
CA PRO A 186 -5.76 1.48 4.26
C PRO A 186 -6.50 0.68 3.16
N ILE A 187 -7.82 0.81 3.09
CA ILE A 187 -8.61 0.09 2.08
C ILE A 187 -8.33 0.57 0.65
N ALA A 188 -8.14 1.87 0.44
CA ALA A 188 -7.80 2.41 -0.88
C ALA A 188 -6.42 1.90 -1.34
N MET A 189 -5.43 1.86 -0.44
CA MET A 189 -4.10 1.36 -0.76
C MET A 189 -4.14 -0.12 -1.14
N VAL A 190 -4.80 -0.98 -0.35
CA VAL A 190 -4.94 -2.42 -0.67
C VAL A 190 -5.62 -2.60 -2.03
N THR A 191 -6.77 -1.94 -2.25
CA THR A 191 -7.50 -2.03 -3.52
C THR A 191 -6.69 -1.54 -4.71
N THR A 192 -5.82 -0.55 -4.52
CA THR A 192 -4.93 -0.04 -5.58
C THR A 192 -3.79 -1.03 -5.88
N LEU A 193 -3.26 -1.70 -4.87
CA LEU A 193 -2.20 -2.71 -5.03
C LEU A 193 -2.71 -4.02 -5.67
N GLU A 194 -4.01 -4.27 -5.68
CA GLU A 194 -4.65 -5.44 -6.33
C GLU A 194 -4.80 -5.26 -7.86
N LYS A 195 -4.51 -4.08 -8.41
CA LYS A 195 -4.71 -3.72 -9.83
C LYS A 195 -3.45 -3.87 -10.67
#